data_77117cedb088d70290b77bf1ae66b2ab
#
_entry.id   77117cedb088d70290b77bf1ae66b2ab
#
_cell.length_a   1.000
_cell.length_b   1.000
_cell.length_c   1.000
_cell.angle_alpha   90.00
_cell.angle_beta   90.00
_cell.angle_gamma   90.00
#
_symmetry.space_group_name_H-M   'P 1'
#
loop_
_entity.id
_entity.type
_entity.pdbx_description
1 polymer ?
#
loop_
_entity_poly.entity_id
_entity_poly.type
_entity_poly.pdbx_seq_one_letter_code
_entity_poly.pdbx_strand_id
1 'polypeptide(L)'
;MTDLTIAICNYNHGAYLRDAIDSALAQTPHGVRVLVVDDGSTDDSRDIIRSYGERVTAVFQENRGQVAAYNRALEHVATRYVILLDADDLLYADAAARVLAAFASGDFVKVHFRLDVIARDGAMTGASVPQSAVDTDCGRLLRAGWLYPSPPASGNAYRVDALKRIFPVPVTADNLHGADFYAIYGIALLGAVHMIDATLGGYRVHQHPDLRPAGGAAADAPALALTNSEDAATGALKAERRWSTLRMLAGTRLHEALPIAPLDFAIEKARFASTLYHAPLVRRWRWFLCESGRYWHTVLRNPFWRPAKKVAVAGLSLACLLPSSTLSNRAIRYISNPLARVRKSSGQRVGTR
;
A
#
# COMPACT_ATOMS: atom_id res chain seq x y z
N MET A 1 29.26 12.67 0.11
CA MET A 1 28.19 13.25 0.95
C MET A 1 27.03 12.27 1.01
N THR A 2 26.38 12.16 2.16
CA THR A 2 25.26 11.23 2.40
C THR A 2 24.00 11.82 1.78
N ASP A 3 23.50 11.22 0.70
CA ASP A 3 22.37 11.80 -0.04
C ASP A 3 21.02 11.12 0.28
N LEU A 4 21.03 10.01 1.03
CA LEU A 4 19.85 9.22 1.33
C LEU A 4 19.72 8.97 2.83
N THR A 5 18.51 9.13 3.36
CA THR A 5 18.10 8.63 4.68
C THR A 5 17.12 7.49 4.51
N ILE A 6 17.28 6.40 5.25
CA ILE A 6 16.24 5.40 5.48
C ILE A 6 15.62 5.74 6.82
N ALA A 7 14.36 6.17 6.80
CA ALA A 7 13.59 6.54 7.99
C ALA A 7 12.59 5.42 8.32
N ILE A 8 12.77 4.79 9.48
CA ILE A 8 11.92 3.72 9.98
C ILE A 8 10.96 4.32 11.01
N CYS A 9 9.66 4.22 10.77
CA CYS A 9 8.63 4.62 11.73
C CYS A 9 8.08 3.39 12.43
N ASN A 10 8.20 3.33 13.76
CA ASN A 10 7.89 2.17 14.58
C ASN A 10 6.81 2.47 15.60
N TYR A 11 5.90 1.51 15.79
CA TYR A 11 5.00 1.41 16.93
C TYR A 11 4.66 -0.06 17.21
N ASN A 12 5.20 -0.61 18.30
CA ASN A 12 4.96 -1.99 18.75
C ASN A 12 5.30 -3.08 17.71
N HIS A 13 6.40 -2.90 16.97
CA HIS A 13 6.94 -3.88 16.03
C HIS A 13 8.29 -4.45 16.48
N GLY A 14 8.57 -4.54 17.79
CA GLY A 14 9.83 -5.05 18.35
C GLY A 14 10.26 -6.39 17.76
N ALA A 15 9.30 -7.28 17.51
CA ALA A 15 9.58 -8.60 16.92
C ALA A 15 10.26 -8.56 15.52
N TYR A 16 10.12 -7.46 14.77
CA TYR A 16 10.61 -7.31 13.38
C TYR A 16 11.61 -6.17 13.23
N LEU A 17 11.62 -5.25 14.20
CA LEU A 17 12.36 -4.00 14.12
C LEU A 17 13.88 -4.21 13.92
N ARG A 18 14.44 -5.30 14.46
CA ARG A 18 15.85 -5.64 14.23
C ARG A 18 16.14 -5.92 12.76
N ASP A 19 15.28 -6.71 12.10
CA ASP A 19 15.42 -7.03 10.68
C ASP A 19 15.38 -5.74 9.83
N ALA A 20 14.45 -4.84 10.14
CA ALA A 20 14.31 -3.55 9.45
C ALA A 20 15.57 -2.67 9.62
N ILE A 21 16.03 -2.50 10.87
CA ILE A 21 17.22 -1.67 11.18
C ILE A 21 18.48 -2.27 10.57
N ASP A 22 18.70 -3.59 10.70
CA ASP A 22 19.88 -4.25 10.15
C ASP A 22 19.90 -4.18 8.63
N SER A 23 18.75 -4.35 7.96
CA SER A 23 18.63 -4.18 6.52
C SER A 23 18.94 -2.75 6.05
N ALA A 24 18.54 -1.75 6.84
CA ALA A 24 18.86 -0.36 6.58
C ALA A 24 20.35 -0.04 6.82
N LEU A 25 20.94 -0.57 7.89
CA LEU A 25 22.36 -0.41 8.18
C LEU A 25 23.26 -1.09 7.15
N ALA A 26 22.81 -2.20 6.54
CA ALA A 26 23.52 -2.85 5.45
C ALA A 26 23.69 -1.96 4.20
N GLN A 27 22.91 -0.88 4.07
CA GLN A 27 23.01 0.11 2.99
C GLN A 27 24.10 1.18 3.26
N THR A 28 24.66 1.26 4.45
CA THR A 28 25.57 2.35 4.87
C THR A 28 26.84 2.47 4.05
N PRO A 29 27.44 1.41 3.45
CA PRO A 29 28.59 1.56 2.56
C PRO A 29 28.34 2.53 1.40
N HIS A 30 27.07 2.80 1.08
CA HIS A 30 26.67 3.78 0.05
C HIS A 30 26.41 5.18 0.62
N GLY A 31 26.84 5.47 1.85
CA GLY A 31 26.64 6.79 2.46
C GLY A 31 25.19 7.05 2.90
N VAL A 32 24.51 6.03 3.40
CA VAL A 32 23.11 6.11 3.89
C VAL A 32 23.09 6.46 5.37
N ARG A 33 22.11 7.28 5.79
CA ARG A 33 21.77 7.51 7.19
C ARG A 33 20.56 6.70 7.58
N VAL A 34 20.54 6.18 8.80
CA VAL A 34 19.40 5.46 9.36
C VAL A 34 18.79 6.30 10.49
N LEU A 35 17.51 6.60 10.34
CA LEU A 35 16.69 7.31 11.32
C LEU A 35 15.59 6.37 11.80
N VAL A 36 15.39 6.25 13.10
CA VAL A 36 14.29 5.46 13.67
C VAL A 36 13.43 6.38 14.53
N VAL A 37 12.15 6.48 14.21
CA VAL A 37 11.15 7.22 14.98
C VAL A 37 10.24 6.23 15.68
N ASP A 38 10.28 6.20 17.01
CA ASP A 38 9.38 5.40 17.83
C ASP A 38 8.19 6.22 18.30
N ASP A 39 6.99 5.82 17.86
CA ASP A 39 5.73 6.50 18.16
C ASP A 39 5.08 5.98 19.45
N GLY A 40 5.85 5.94 20.55
CA GLY A 40 5.33 5.60 21.87
C GLY A 40 5.12 4.11 22.11
N SER A 41 6.02 3.25 21.58
CA SER A 41 5.94 1.81 21.79
C SER A 41 5.96 1.40 23.26
N THR A 42 5.19 0.36 23.58
CA THR A 42 5.05 -0.24 24.90
C THR A 42 5.67 -1.64 25.01
N ASP A 43 6.16 -2.16 23.88
CA ASP A 43 6.92 -3.41 23.79
C ASP A 43 8.44 -3.13 23.95
N ASP A 44 9.29 -4.07 23.60
CA ASP A 44 10.76 -3.98 23.67
C ASP A 44 11.39 -3.09 22.60
N SER A 45 10.62 -2.47 21.71
CA SER A 45 11.10 -1.64 20.59
C SER A 45 12.11 -0.58 21.02
N ARG A 46 11.84 0.12 22.15
CA ARG A 46 12.72 1.21 22.61
C ARG A 46 14.08 0.70 23.05
N ASP A 47 14.14 -0.45 23.69
CA ASP A 47 15.41 -1.07 24.11
C ASP A 47 16.16 -1.61 22.92
N ILE A 48 15.47 -2.17 21.93
CA ILE A 48 16.05 -2.55 20.66
C ILE A 48 16.70 -1.32 19.99
N ILE A 49 15.98 -0.21 19.84
CA ILE A 49 16.53 1.00 19.19
C ILE A 49 17.77 1.50 19.94
N ARG A 50 17.71 1.60 21.26
CA ARG A 50 18.85 2.04 22.10
C ARG A 50 20.07 1.14 21.95
N SER A 51 19.89 -0.17 21.73
CA SER A 51 20.98 -1.12 21.55
C SER A 51 21.85 -0.85 20.31
N TYR A 52 21.36 -0.10 19.34
CA TYR A 52 22.12 0.30 18.15
C TYR A 52 23.06 1.48 18.40
N GLY A 53 22.87 2.25 19.48
CA GLY A 53 23.71 3.41 19.82
C GLY A 53 23.78 4.43 18.71
N GLU A 54 24.97 4.94 18.43
CA GLU A 54 25.21 5.98 17.42
C GLU A 54 25.07 5.50 15.96
N ARG A 55 24.87 4.22 15.72
CA ARG A 55 24.65 3.68 14.37
C ARG A 55 23.35 4.16 13.75
N VAL A 56 22.38 4.53 14.59
CA VAL A 56 21.09 5.06 14.16
C VAL A 56 20.78 6.39 14.85
N THR A 57 20.11 7.29 14.18
CA THR A 57 19.51 8.45 14.82
C THR A 57 18.16 8.03 15.40
N ALA A 58 18.03 8.00 16.72
CA ALA A 58 16.80 7.60 17.40
C ALA A 58 15.98 8.83 17.83
N VAL A 59 14.69 8.81 17.51
CA VAL A 59 13.71 9.82 17.94
C VAL A 59 12.57 9.11 18.63
N PHE A 60 12.27 9.51 19.87
CA PHE A 60 11.19 8.96 20.67
C PHE A 60 10.11 10.01 20.88
N GLN A 61 8.86 9.63 20.68
CA GLN A 61 7.70 10.49 20.95
C GLN A 61 6.59 9.74 21.70
N GLU A 62 5.57 10.44 22.17
CA GLU A 62 4.33 9.86 22.60
C GLU A 62 3.53 9.38 21.39
N ASN A 63 2.71 8.32 21.58
CA ASN A 63 1.90 7.79 20.47
C ASN A 63 0.89 8.83 19.98
N ARG A 64 1.06 9.21 18.71
CA ARG A 64 0.19 10.15 17.99
C ARG A 64 -0.19 9.63 16.61
N GLY A 65 0.14 8.36 16.30
CA GLY A 65 -0.18 7.68 15.06
C GLY A 65 0.85 7.88 13.94
N GLN A 66 0.74 7.04 12.93
CA GLN A 66 1.70 6.96 11.82
C GLN A 66 1.92 8.32 11.12
N VAL A 67 0.86 9.13 10.96
CA VAL A 67 0.99 10.46 10.34
C VAL A 67 1.89 11.37 11.16
N ALA A 68 1.78 11.34 12.49
CA ALA A 68 2.66 12.12 13.37
C ALA A 68 4.11 11.61 13.30
N ALA A 69 4.30 10.29 13.25
CA ALA A 69 5.63 9.68 13.11
C ALA A 69 6.31 10.07 11.79
N TYR A 70 5.57 10.08 10.66
CA TYR A 70 6.09 10.54 9.37
C TYR A 70 6.42 12.03 9.38
N ASN A 71 5.55 12.88 9.94
CA ASN A 71 5.85 14.30 10.11
C ASN A 71 7.17 14.48 10.88
N ARG A 72 7.29 13.76 12.00
CA ARG A 72 8.48 13.82 12.85
C ARG A 72 9.73 13.30 12.16
N ALA A 73 9.62 12.22 11.39
CA ALA A 73 10.74 11.72 10.59
C ALA A 73 11.24 12.77 9.60
N LEU A 74 10.36 13.44 8.87
CA LEU A 74 10.71 14.43 7.87
C LEU A 74 11.29 15.73 8.46
N GLU A 75 11.03 16.05 9.73
CA GLU A 75 11.71 17.13 10.46
C GLU A 75 13.20 16.81 10.65
N HIS A 76 13.55 15.52 10.85
CA HIS A 76 14.93 15.08 11.12
C HIS A 76 15.69 14.68 9.85
N VAL A 77 15.00 14.51 8.70
CA VAL A 77 15.66 14.18 7.43
C VAL A 77 16.31 15.43 6.83
N ALA A 78 17.66 15.40 6.75
CA ALA A 78 18.47 16.47 6.17
C ALA A 78 19.12 16.09 4.82
N THR A 79 18.93 14.86 4.36
CA THR A 79 19.45 14.37 3.07
C THR A 79 18.54 14.76 1.91
N ARG A 80 19.04 14.63 0.69
CA ARG A 80 18.28 14.96 -0.53
C ARG A 80 17.14 13.98 -0.78
N TYR A 81 17.34 12.70 -0.42
CA TYR A 81 16.38 11.63 -0.64
C TYR A 81 16.04 10.89 0.65
N VAL A 82 14.86 10.29 0.70
CA VAL A 82 14.40 9.47 1.83
C VAL A 82 13.65 8.24 1.33
N ILE A 83 13.91 7.09 1.96
CA ILE A 83 13.05 5.91 1.94
C ILE A 83 12.30 5.88 3.27
N LEU A 84 10.98 5.75 3.23
CA LEU A 84 10.14 5.55 4.42
C LEU A 84 9.88 4.05 4.55
N LEU A 85 10.65 3.40 5.42
CA LEU A 85 10.60 1.95 5.63
C LEU A 85 9.67 1.63 6.80
N ASP A 86 8.71 0.74 6.59
CA ASP A 86 7.88 0.21 7.68
C ASP A 86 8.72 -0.71 8.58
N ALA A 87 8.46 -0.69 9.88
CA ALA A 87 9.29 -1.36 10.90
C ALA A 87 9.22 -2.90 10.85
N ASP A 88 8.32 -3.46 10.07
CA ASP A 88 8.13 -4.89 9.84
C ASP A 88 8.63 -5.38 8.46
N ASP A 89 9.10 -4.43 7.63
CA ASP A 89 9.65 -4.70 6.30
C ASP A 89 11.19 -4.69 6.29
N LEU A 90 11.78 -5.03 5.15
CA LEU A 90 13.23 -4.99 4.97
C LEU A 90 13.64 -4.58 3.56
N LEU A 91 14.87 -4.07 3.42
CA LEU A 91 15.50 -3.76 2.14
C LEU A 91 16.58 -4.79 1.79
N TYR A 92 16.72 -5.10 0.50
CA TYR A 92 17.83 -5.92 0.01
C TYR A 92 19.10 -5.07 -0.16
N ALA A 93 20.26 -5.72 -0.11
CA ALA A 93 21.55 -5.06 0.05
C ALA A 93 21.89 -3.98 -1.00
N ASP A 94 21.33 -4.05 -2.20
CA ASP A 94 21.61 -3.11 -3.30
C ASP A 94 20.52 -2.02 -3.46
N ALA A 95 19.52 -1.99 -2.59
CA ALA A 95 18.37 -1.10 -2.72
C ALA A 95 18.77 0.38 -2.77
N ALA A 96 19.59 0.84 -1.84
CA ALA A 96 20.03 2.23 -1.78
C ALA A 96 20.85 2.64 -3.01
N ALA A 97 21.77 1.78 -3.45
CA ALA A 97 22.59 2.05 -4.63
C ALA A 97 21.73 2.20 -5.89
N ARG A 98 20.76 1.31 -6.08
CA ARG A 98 19.84 1.37 -7.23
C ARG A 98 18.90 2.58 -7.18
N VAL A 99 18.40 2.92 -6.00
CA VAL A 99 17.58 4.12 -5.80
C VAL A 99 18.37 5.39 -6.14
N LEU A 100 19.60 5.52 -5.65
CA LEU A 100 20.44 6.67 -5.94
C LEU A 100 20.80 6.75 -7.42
N ALA A 101 21.10 5.63 -8.06
CA ALA A 101 21.36 5.57 -9.52
C ALA A 101 20.12 5.98 -10.33
N ALA A 102 18.93 5.56 -9.90
CA ALA A 102 17.69 5.96 -10.56
C ALA A 102 17.44 7.48 -10.43
N PHE A 103 17.62 8.08 -9.26
CA PHE A 103 17.52 9.53 -9.10
C PHE A 103 18.59 10.30 -9.90
N ALA A 104 19.75 9.72 -10.10
CA ALA A 104 20.80 10.34 -10.93
C ALA A 104 20.48 10.28 -12.42
N SER A 105 19.61 9.38 -12.88
CA SER A 105 19.25 9.21 -14.29
C SER A 105 18.20 10.19 -14.81
N GLY A 106 17.53 10.97 -13.93
CA GLY A 106 16.51 11.92 -14.35
C GLY A 106 15.99 12.79 -13.22
N ASP A 107 15.18 13.79 -13.56
CA ASP A 107 14.53 14.66 -12.57
C ASP A 107 13.23 14.04 -12.04
N PHE A 108 13.37 13.10 -11.13
CA PHE A 108 12.27 12.41 -10.49
C PHE A 108 12.01 12.96 -9.09
N VAL A 109 10.74 13.11 -8.72
CA VAL A 109 10.34 13.45 -7.34
C VAL A 109 10.15 12.19 -6.49
N LYS A 110 9.91 11.05 -7.16
CA LYS A 110 9.70 9.74 -6.54
C LYS A 110 10.31 8.66 -7.42
N VAL A 111 10.97 7.72 -6.80
CA VAL A 111 11.38 6.44 -7.39
C VAL A 111 10.72 5.33 -6.59
N HIS A 112 10.18 4.33 -7.26
CA HIS A 112 9.62 3.17 -6.58
C HIS A 112 10.10 1.85 -7.19
N PHE A 113 9.99 0.76 -6.42
CA PHE A 113 10.49 -0.55 -6.78
C PHE A 113 9.58 -1.64 -6.23
N ARG A 114 9.74 -2.87 -6.72
CA ARG A 114 8.97 -4.01 -6.23
C ARG A 114 9.46 -4.50 -4.88
N LEU A 115 8.54 -5.05 -4.12
CA LEU A 115 8.82 -5.78 -2.89
C LEU A 115 8.33 -7.22 -3.04
N ASP A 116 9.13 -8.18 -2.59
CA ASP A 116 8.66 -9.55 -2.40
C ASP A 116 7.69 -9.60 -1.22
N VAL A 117 6.63 -10.34 -1.36
CA VAL A 117 5.73 -10.60 -0.23
C VAL A 117 6.36 -11.71 0.62
N ILE A 118 6.68 -11.40 1.87
CA ILE A 118 7.24 -12.34 2.84
C ILE A 118 6.23 -12.65 3.94
N ALA A 119 6.24 -13.88 4.42
CA ALA A 119 5.41 -14.30 5.54
C ALA A 119 5.93 -13.71 6.86
N ARG A 120 5.17 -13.93 7.93
CA ARG A 120 5.51 -13.43 9.27
C ARG A 120 6.92 -13.84 9.74
N ASP A 121 7.34 -15.02 9.40
CA ASP A 121 8.67 -15.60 9.73
C ASP A 121 9.77 -15.22 8.73
N GLY A 122 9.48 -14.38 7.75
CA GLY A 122 10.41 -13.99 6.69
C GLY A 122 10.45 -14.92 5.48
N ALA A 123 9.68 -16.01 5.48
CA ALA A 123 9.66 -16.95 4.35
C ALA A 123 9.07 -16.29 3.09
N MET A 124 9.68 -16.56 1.92
CA MET A 124 9.23 -16.05 0.63
C MET A 124 7.91 -16.71 0.22
N THR A 125 6.90 -15.90 -0.13
CA THR A 125 5.61 -16.41 -0.63
C THR A 125 5.59 -16.66 -2.13
N GLY A 126 6.61 -16.20 -2.87
CA GLY A 126 6.66 -16.24 -4.34
C GLY A 126 5.82 -15.17 -5.02
N ALA A 127 5.20 -14.27 -4.27
CA ALA A 127 4.49 -13.12 -4.79
C ALA A 127 5.32 -11.84 -4.65
N SER A 128 5.07 -10.85 -5.51
CA SER A 128 5.66 -9.50 -5.38
C SER A 128 4.63 -8.40 -5.63
N VAL A 129 4.86 -7.22 -5.10
CA VAL A 129 3.99 -6.05 -5.23
C VAL A 129 4.80 -4.81 -5.64
N PRO A 130 4.25 -3.94 -6.52
CA PRO A 130 3.01 -4.12 -7.29
C PRO A 130 3.20 -5.13 -8.44
N GLN A 131 2.11 -5.78 -8.85
CA GLN A 131 2.16 -6.71 -10.00
C GLN A 131 2.31 -6.00 -11.36
N SER A 132 1.90 -4.75 -11.44
CA SER A 132 2.03 -3.91 -12.63
C SER A 132 2.92 -2.71 -12.33
N ALA A 133 3.96 -2.54 -13.12
CA ALA A 133 4.76 -1.32 -13.10
C ALA A 133 3.97 -0.16 -13.72
N VAL A 134 4.11 1.03 -13.15
CA VAL A 134 3.61 2.27 -13.73
C VAL A 134 4.78 3.24 -13.78
N ASP A 135 5.27 3.45 -14.97
CA ASP A 135 6.29 4.45 -15.29
C ASP A 135 5.65 5.44 -16.26
N THR A 136 4.81 6.31 -15.76
CA THR A 136 4.03 7.26 -16.55
C THR A 136 3.82 8.55 -15.77
N ASP A 137 3.21 9.53 -16.42
CA ASP A 137 2.75 10.76 -15.78
C ASP A 137 1.64 10.46 -14.74
N CYS A 138 2.11 10.02 -13.56
CA CYS A 138 1.24 9.72 -12.43
C CYS A 138 0.45 10.94 -11.95
N GLY A 139 1.00 12.15 -12.12
CA GLY A 139 0.31 13.40 -11.78
C GLY A 139 -0.93 13.62 -12.64
N ARG A 140 -0.85 13.34 -13.94
CA ARG A 140 -2.01 13.41 -14.85
C ARG A 140 -3.10 12.42 -14.45
N LEU A 141 -2.70 11.20 -14.06
CA LEU A 141 -3.65 10.19 -13.59
C LEU A 141 -4.39 10.66 -12.34
N LEU A 142 -3.67 11.23 -11.36
CA LEU A 142 -4.28 11.77 -10.14
C LEU A 142 -5.22 12.95 -10.42
N ARG A 143 -4.84 13.88 -11.30
CA ARG A 143 -5.71 14.99 -11.71
C ARG A 143 -6.99 14.50 -12.39
N ALA A 144 -6.94 13.34 -13.05
CA ALA A 144 -8.12 12.64 -13.57
C ALA A 144 -8.85 11.78 -12.52
N GLY A 145 -8.37 11.75 -11.27
CA GLY A 145 -8.94 10.99 -10.16
C GLY A 145 -8.40 9.57 -10.00
N TRP A 146 -7.54 9.09 -10.90
CA TRP A 146 -7.03 7.71 -10.82
C TRP A 146 -5.92 7.54 -9.79
N LEU A 147 -6.11 6.64 -8.84
CA LEU A 147 -5.03 6.14 -8.00
C LEU A 147 -4.20 5.13 -8.81
N TYR A 148 -2.94 5.45 -9.03
CA TYR A 148 -2.04 4.57 -9.78
C TYR A 148 -1.47 3.45 -8.90
N PRO A 149 -1.17 2.27 -9.46
CA PRO A 149 -0.51 1.20 -8.73
C PRO A 149 0.84 1.65 -8.18
N SER A 150 1.05 1.47 -6.89
CA SER A 150 2.30 1.75 -6.19
C SER A 150 2.58 0.60 -5.22
N PRO A 151 3.85 0.31 -4.91
CA PRO A 151 4.17 -0.57 -3.80
C PRO A 151 3.69 0.04 -2.47
N PRO A 152 3.64 -0.74 -1.38
CA PRO A 152 3.55 -0.24 -0.01
C PRO A 152 4.64 0.77 0.32
N ALA A 153 4.55 1.43 1.46
CA ALA A 153 5.47 2.49 1.91
C ALA A 153 6.95 2.17 1.62
N SER A 154 7.39 1.00 2.05
CA SER A 154 8.79 0.55 2.00
C SER A 154 9.38 0.42 0.59
N GLY A 155 8.53 0.33 -0.44
CA GLY A 155 8.95 0.25 -1.85
C GLY A 155 9.10 1.61 -2.53
N ASN A 156 9.16 2.71 -1.76
CA ASN A 156 9.19 4.06 -2.33
C ASN A 156 10.34 4.90 -1.73
N ALA A 157 11.01 5.62 -2.60
CA ALA A 157 11.98 6.64 -2.26
C ALA A 157 11.52 8.00 -2.80
N TYR A 158 11.81 9.06 -2.07
CA TYR A 158 11.26 10.39 -2.33
C TYR A 158 12.35 11.45 -2.32
N ARG A 159 12.19 12.46 -3.15
CA ARG A 159 12.94 13.71 -3.04
C ARG A 159 12.37 14.55 -1.90
N VAL A 160 13.22 14.87 -0.93
CA VAL A 160 12.80 15.44 0.37
C VAL A 160 12.21 16.84 0.23
N ASP A 161 12.80 17.71 -0.63
CA ASP A 161 12.28 19.04 -0.90
C ASP A 161 10.84 19.02 -1.46
N ALA A 162 10.57 18.08 -2.36
CA ALA A 162 9.22 17.87 -2.90
C ALA A 162 8.28 17.30 -1.84
N LEU A 163 8.73 16.30 -1.05
CA LEU A 163 7.90 15.67 -0.03
C LEU A 163 7.50 16.67 1.08
N LYS A 164 8.40 17.58 1.46
CA LYS A 164 8.14 18.65 2.44
C LYS A 164 7.10 19.68 1.97
N ARG A 165 6.73 19.69 0.68
CA ARG A 165 5.60 20.50 0.19
C ARG A 165 4.24 19.85 0.50
N ILE A 166 4.21 18.54 0.70
CA ILE A 166 3.00 17.79 1.11
C ILE A 166 2.91 17.72 2.63
N PHE A 167 4.04 17.46 3.30
CA PHE A 167 4.13 17.34 4.75
C PHE A 167 4.46 18.72 5.41
N PRO A 168 4.13 18.90 6.70
CA PRO A 168 3.44 17.96 7.59
C PRO A 168 1.97 17.78 7.22
N VAL A 169 1.46 16.57 7.29
CA VAL A 169 0.04 16.27 7.13
C VAL A 169 -0.68 16.54 8.45
N PRO A 170 -1.88 17.14 8.45
CA PRO A 170 -2.64 17.35 9.69
C PRO A 170 -2.94 16.02 10.39
N VAL A 171 -2.67 15.96 11.69
CA VAL A 171 -3.00 14.82 12.54
C VAL A 171 -4.39 15.03 13.13
N THR A 172 -5.34 14.17 12.77
CA THR A 172 -6.73 14.22 13.25
C THR A 172 -7.18 12.80 13.63
N ALA A 173 -8.25 12.68 14.40
CA ALA A 173 -8.80 11.38 14.79
C ALA A 173 -9.11 10.47 13.56
N ASP A 174 -9.49 11.07 12.45
CA ASP A 174 -9.82 10.36 11.20
C ASP A 174 -8.58 10.02 10.35
N ASN A 175 -7.39 10.54 10.70
CA ASN A 175 -6.20 10.51 9.86
C ASN A 175 -4.92 10.12 10.64
N LEU A 176 -5.06 9.23 11.65
CA LEU A 176 -3.90 8.75 12.42
C LEU A 176 -3.00 7.81 11.61
N HIS A 177 -3.57 7.10 10.64
CA HIS A 177 -2.89 6.06 9.85
C HIS A 177 -2.96 6.36 8.36
N GLY A 178 -2.03 5.75 7.58
CA GLY A 178 -1.99 5.88 6.11
C GLY A 178 -1.20 7.11 5.67
N ALA A 179 -0.16 7.47 6.40
CA ALA A 179 0.78 8.53 6.02
C ALA A 179 1.43 8.29 4.66
N ASP A 180 1.69 7.02 4.34
CA ASP A 180 2.19 6.54 3.07
C ASP A 180 1.32 6.98 1.88
N PHE A 181 -0.01 7.00 2.05
CA PHE A 181 -0.94 7.46 1.01
C PHE A 181 -0.62 8.89 0.56
N TYR A 182 -0.32 9.79 1.49
CA TYR A 182 0.00 11.18 1.16
C TYR A 182 1.38 11.32 0.51
N ALA A 183 2.36 10.56 0.98
CA ALA A 183 3.67 10.51 0.36
C ALA A 183 3.62 9.94 -1.05
N ILE A 184 2.95 8.79 -1.23
CA ILE A 184 2.86 8.08 -2.51
C ILE A 184 2.15 8.92 -3.58
N TYR A 185 0.97 9.44 -3.24
CA TYR A 185 0.12 10.11 -4.22
C TYR A 185 0.34 11.62 -4.28
N GLY A 186 0.55 12.28 -3.14
CA GLY A 186 0.74 13.72 -3.12
C GLY A 186 1.95 14.19 -3.90
N ILE A 187 3.08 13.48 -3.76
CA ILE A 187 4.33 13.87 -4.43
C ILE A 187 4.25 13.77 -5.96
N ALA A 188 3.44 12.87 -6.49
CA ALA A 188 3.27 12.73 -7.94
C ALA A 188 2.60 13.93 -8.62
N LEU A 189 1.98 14.84 -7.84
CA LEU A 189 1.49 16.13 -8.34
C LEU A 189 2.63 17.13 -8.59
N LEU A 190 3.83 16.87 -8.07
CA LEU A 190 4.98 17.77 -8.08
C LEU A 190 6.02 17.44 -9.15
N GLY A 191 5.94 16.27 -9.78
CA GLY A 191 6.90 15.88 -10.80
C GLY A 191 6.79 14.41 -11.24
N ALA A 192 7.79 13.98 -11.98
CA ALA A 192 7.82 12.64 -12.56
C ALA A 192 8.07 11.56 -11.50
N VAL A 193 7.46 10.40 -11.72
CA VAL A 193 7.63 9.18 -10.92
C VAL A 193 8.32 8.14 -11.79
N HIS A 194 9.36 7.49 -11.27
CA HIS A 194 10.11 6.45 -11.97
C HIS A 194 10.01 5.10 -11.28
N MET A 195 9.86 4.03 -12.06
CA MET A 195 9.80 2.65 -11.57
C MET A 195 11.11 1.92 -11.87
N ILE A 196 11.80 1.48 -10.84
CA ILE A 196 12.86 0.48 -10.98
C ILE A 196 12.20 -0.89 -11.13
N ASP A 197 12.35 -1.52 -12.31
CA ASP A 197 11.79 -2.85 -12.55
C ASP A 197 12.67 -3.94 -11.91
N ALA A 198 12.77 -3.89 -10.59
CA ALA A 198 13.46 -4.87 -9.77
C ALA A 198 12.81 -4.97 -8.40
N THR A 199 12.99 -6.11 -7.74
CA THR A 199 12.59 -6.33 -6.36
C THR A 199 13.75 -5.96 -5.44
N LEU A 200 13.55 -4.95 -4.58
CA LEU A 200 14.62 -4.39 -3.75
C LEU A 200 14.32 -4.48 -2.24
N GLY A 201 13.33 -5.24 -1.84
CA GLY A 201 13.00 -5.46 -0.44
C GLY A 201 11.90 -6.48 -0.23
N GLY A 202 11.56 -6.74 1.02
CA GLY A 202 10.50 -7.63 1.45
C GLY A 202 9.39 -6.88 2.18
N TYR A 203 8.15 -7.10 1.75
CA TYR A 203 6.91 -6.64 2.38
C TYR A 203 6.31 -7.76 3.22
N ARG A 204 6.27 -7.56 4.54
CA ARG A 204 5.82 -8.58 5.48
C ARG A 204 4.31 -8.58 5.64
N VAL A 205 3.71 -9.77 5.48
CA VAL A 205 2.28 -9.97 5.74
C VAL A 205 2.10 -10.78 7.02
N HIS A 206 1.31 -10.25 7.95
CA HIS A 206 1.09 -10.85 9.26
C HIS A 206 0.05 -11.96 9.24
N GLN A 207 -0.81 -11.98 8.22
CA GLN A 207 -1.76 -13.07 7.99
C GLN A 207 -1.30 -13.87 6.77
N HIS A 208 -0.99 -15.15 6.99
CA HIS A 208 -0.67 -16.04 5.88
C HIS A 208 -1.93 -16.18 5.00
N PRO A 209 -1.81 -16.09 3.65
CA PRO A 209 -2.93 -16.25 2.74
C PRO A 209 -3.72 -17.56 2.91
N ASP A 210 -3.07 -18.60 3.43
CA ASP A 210 -3.65 -19.92 3.70
C ASP A 210 -4.21 -20.11 5.12
N LEU A 211 -3.98 -19.15 6.03
CA LEU A 211 -4.53 -19.23 7.38
C LEU A 211 -6.01 -18.84 7.36
N ARG A 212 -6.85 -19.83 7.27
CA ARG A 212 -8.26 -19.71 7.63
C ARG A 212 -8.34 -19.27 9.10
N PRO A 213 -9.15 -18.25 9.44
CA PRO A 213 -9.44 -18.00 10.83
C PRO A 213 -9.91 -19.29 11.50
N ALA A 214 -9.30 -19.66 12.59
CA ALA A 214 -9.78 -20.77 13.42
C ALA A 214 -11.14 -20.38 14.03
N GLY A 215 -12.23 -20.67 13.29
CA GLY A 215 -13.59 -20.33 13.68
C GLY A 215 -14.47 -20.14 12.46
N GLY A 216 -15.29 -21.11 12.19
CA GLY A 216 -16.02 -21.36 10.94
C GLY A 216 -16.96 -20.28 10.38
N ALA A 217 -17.05 -19.06 10.93
CA ALA A 217 -17.96 -18.03 10.46
C ALA A 217 -17.30 -17.00 9.52
N ALA A 218 -16.00 -16.84 9.55
CA ALA A 218 -15.28 -15.81 8.73
C ALA A 218 -14.81 -16.33 7.36
N ALA A 219 -14.92 -17.63 7.07
CA ALA A 219 -14.47 -18.21 5.81
C ALA A 219 -15.31 -17.76 4.59
N ASP A 220 -16.48 -17.19 4.82
CA ASP A 220 -17.42 -16.80 3.77
C ASP A 220 -17.47 -15.31 3.48
N ALA A 221 -16.85 -14.46 4.29
CA ALA A 221 -16.82 -13.03 4.06
C ALA A 221 -15.93 -12.66 2.85
N PRO A 222 -16.29 -11.64 2.05
CA PRO A 222 -15.43 -11.12 1.01
C PRO A 222 -14.22 -10.44 1.66
N ALA A 223 -13.09 -11.16 1.75
CA ALA A 223 -11.86 -10.60 2.30
C ALA A 223 -11.14 -9.76 1.24
N LEU A 224 -10.74 -8.54 1.60
CA LEU A 224 -9.70 -7.81 0.90
C LEU A 224 -8.36 -8.42 1.34
N ALA A 225 -7.88 -9.39 0.59
CA ALA A 225 -6.55 -9.94 0.84
C ALA A 225 -5.49 -8.89 0.53
N LEU A 226 -4.48 -8.81 1.35
CA LEU A 226 -3.28 -7.97 1.31
C LEU A 226 -3.34 -6.64 2.09
N THR A 227 -4.37 -6.35 2.84
CA THR A 227 -4.30 -5.32 3.88
C THR A 227 -4.60 -5.95 5.23
N ASN A 228 -3.80 -5.61 6.22
CA ASN A 228 -3.98 -6.08 7.58
C ASN A 228 -5.41 -5.79 8.05
N SER A 229 -6.22 -6.85 8.25
CA SER A 229 -7.39 -6.99 9.11
C SER A 229 -8.58 -6.02 9.02
N GLU A 230 -8.87 -5.35 7.88
CA GLU A 230 -10.07 -4.50 7.81
C GLU A 230 -11.14 -5.12 6.90
N ASP A 231 -12.42 -4.95 7.29
CA ASP A 231 -13.49 -5.28 6.38
C ASP A 231 -13.49 -4.32 5.15
N ALA A 232 -14.07 -4.78 4.05
CA ALA A 232 -14.03 -4.04 2.79
C ALA A 232 -14.70 -2.66 2.87
N ALA A 233 -15.73 -2.50 3.70
CA ALA A 233 -16.46 -1.24 3.84
C ALA A 233 -15.64 -0.20 4.61
N THR A 234 -15.03 -0.61 5.71
CA THR A 234 -14.12 0.23 6.51
C THR A 234 -12.91 0.68 5.68
N GLY A 235 -12.31 -0.23 4.92
CA GLY A 235 -11.18 0.09 4.02
C GLY A 235 -11.56 1.12 2.94
N ALA A 236 -12.74 1.00 2.33
CA ALA A 236 -13.24 1.97 1.36
C ALA A 236 -13.46 3.36 1.98
N LEU A 237 -14.08 3.43 3.16
CA LEU A 237 -14.31 4.68 3.87
C LEU A 237 -13.00 5.38 4.25
N LYS A 238 -12.01 4.64 4.74
CA LYS A 238 -10.69 5.19 5.06
C LYS A 238 -9.99 5.73 3.81
N ALA A 239 -10.06 5.02 2.69
CA ALA A 239 -9.49 5.48 1.42
C ALA A 239 -10.14 6.80 0.94
N GLU A 240 -11.43 6.96 1.10
CA GLU A 240 -12.14 8.21 0.77
C GLU A 240 -11.76 9.38 1.68
N ARG A 241 -11.61 9.13 2.97
CA ARG A 241 -11.14 10.15 3.93
C ARG A 241 -9.72 10.60 3.59
N ARG A 242 -8.81 9.66 3.30
CA ARG A 242 -7.44 9.97 2.86
C ARG A 242 -7.43 10.79 1.58
N TRP A 243 -8.28 10.44 0.60
CA TRP A 243 -8.43 11.22 -0.62
C TRP A 243 -8.94 12.63 -0.35
N SER A 244 -9.92 12.80 0.53
CA SER A 244 -10.42 14.12 0.92
C SER A 244 -9.32 14.99 1.54
N THR A 245 -8.51 14.43 2.43
CA THR A 245 -7.36 15.13 3.01
C THR A 245 -6.31 15.46 1.94
N LEU A 246 -5.97 14.52 1.05
CA LEU A 246 -5.05 14.78 -0.05
C LEU A 246 -5.56 15.92 -0.96
N ARG A 247 -6.84 15.91 -1.27
CA ARG A 247 -7.48 16.96 -2.07
C ARG A 247 -7.40 18.34 -1.39
N MET A 248 -7.61 18.39 -0.09
CA MET A 248 -7.44 19.62 0.70
C MET A 248 -5.99 20.11 0.65
N LEU A 249 -5.00 19.22 0.86
CA LEU A 249 -3.58 19.55 0.80
C LEU A 249 -3.16 20.00 -0.61
N ALA A 250 -3.64 19.33 -1.65
CA ALA A 250 -3.38 19.71 -3.03
C ALA A 250 -3.92 21.13 -3.33
N GLY A 251 -5.16 21.41 -2.92
CA GLY A 251 -5.75 22.74 -3.10
C GLY A 251 -5.04 23.85 -2.32
N THR A 252 -4.74 23.61 -1.05
CA THR A 252 -4.20 24.67 -0.17
C THR A 252 -2.70 24.89 -0.34
N ARG A 253 -1.92 23.85 -0.67
CA ARG A 253 -0.45 23.95 -0.73
C ARG A 253 0.13 23.91 -2.12
N LEU A 254 -0.55 23.25 -3.06
CA LEU A 254 -0.05 23.09 -4.42
C LEU A 254 -0.88 23.88 -5.45
N HIS A 255 -2.00 24.47 -5.04
CA HIS A 255 -2.97 25.14 -5.92
C HIS A 255 -3.51 24.21 -7.03
N GLU A 256 -3.63 22.91 -6.70
CA GLU A 256 -4.11 21.86 -7.60
C GLU A 256 -5.52 21.42 -7.24
N ALA A 257 -6.39 21.34 -8.25
CA ALA A 257 -7.75 20.84 -8.08
C ALA A 257 -7.82 19.34 -8.39
N LEU A 258 -8.19 18.54 -7.40
CA LEU A 258 -8.45 17.11 -7.57
C LEU A 258 -9.95 16.83 -7.56
N PRO A 259 -10.43 15.78 -8.27
CA PRO A 259 -11.84 15.37 -8.26
C PRO A 259 -12.35 15.09 -6.86
N ILE A 260 -13.67 15.24 -6.66
CA ILE A 260 -14.32 15.05 -5.35
C ILE A 260 -14.05 13.66 -4.78
N ALA A 261 -14.00 12.64 -5.64
CA ALA A 261 -13.78 11.26 -5.24
C ALA A 261 -12.75 10.56 -6.16
N PRO A 262 -11.93 9.65 -5.62
CA PRO A 262 -10.94 8.94 -6.42
C PRO A 262 -11.61 7.90 -7.31
N LEU A 263 -10.95 7.57 -8.41
CA LEU A 263 -11.28 6.44 -9.27
C LEU A 263 -10.31 5.30 -8.91
N ASP A 264 -10.77 4.38 -8.08
CA ASP A 264 -10.00 3.20 -7.67
C ASP A 264 -10.90 1.97 -7.69
N PHE A 265 -10.47 0.96 -8.44
CA PHE A 265 -11.20 -0.30 -8.49
C PHE A 265 -11.22 -1.03 -7.15
N ALA A 266 -10.23 -0.86 -6.29
CA ALA A 266 -10.24 -1.48 -4.96
C ALA A 266 -11.39 -0.95 -4.11
N ILE A 267 -11.64 0.36 -4.14
CA ILE A 267 -12.76 1.01 -3.45
C ILE A 267 -14.09 0.55 -4.04
N GLU A 268 -14.23 0.64 -5.35
CA GLU A 268 -15.50 0.28 -6.02
C GLU A 268 -15.79 -1.23 -5.92
N LYS A 269 -14.76 -2.06 -5.97
CA LYS A 269 -14.86 -3.50 -5.73
C LYS A 269 -15.33 -3.82 -4.30
N ALA A 270 -14.83 -3.08 -3.31
CA ALA A 270 -15.25 -3.23 -1.92
C ALA A 270 -16.72 -2.88 -1.74
N ARG A 271 -17.16 -1.74 -2.31
CA ARG A 271 -18.57 -1.33 -2.33
C ARG A 271 -19.46 -2.35 -3.06
N PHE A 272 -19.03 -2.81 -4.23
CA PHE A 272 -19.70 -3.86 -4.98
C PHE A 272 -19.91 -5.10 -4.12
N ALA A 273 -18.86 -5.58 -3.46
CA ALA A 273 -18.93 -6.78 -2.63
C ALA A 273 -19.82 -6.58 -1.40
N SER A 274 -19.63 -5.50 -0.63
CA SER A 274 -20.42 -5.24 0.58
C SER A 274 -21.91 -5.04 0.28
N THR A 275 -22.26 -4.49 -0.88
CA THR A 275 -23.65 -4.22 -1.26
C THR A 275 -24.35 -5.46 -1.81
N LEU A 276 -23.64 -6.31 -2.55
CA LEU A 276 -24.27 -7.39 -3.35
C LEU A 276 -24.10 -8.79 -2.76
N TYR A 277 -23.15 -8.98 -1.84
CA TYR A 277 -22.94 -10.28 -1.23
C TYR A 277 -24.16 -10.69 -0.40
N HIS A 278 -24.69 -11.86 -0.67
CA HIS A 278 -25.98 -12.35 -0.14
C HIS A 278 -27.23 -11.46 -0.42
N ALA A 279 -27.11 -10.47 -1.29
CA ALA A 279 -28.23 -9.59 -1.60
C ALA A 279 -29.30 -10.34 -2.43
N PRO A 280 -30.61 -10.06 -2.22
CA PRO A 280 -31.67 -10.60 -3.04
C PRO A 280 -31.56 -10.05 -4.48
N LEU A 281 -32.14 -10.80 -5.45
CA LEU A 281 -32.05 -10.48 -6.87
C LEU A 281 -32.51 -9.06 -7.20
N VAL A 282 -33.60 -8.62 -6.59
CA VAL A 282 -34.15 -7.25 -6.77
C VAL A 282 -33.14 -6.18 -6.38
N ARG A 283 -32.44 -6.36 -5.22
CA ARG A 283 -31.41 -5.42 -4.77
C ARG A 283 -30.24 -5.39 -5.75
N ARG A 284 -29.83 -6.56 -6.29
CA ARG A 284 -28.76 -6.65 -7.28
C ARG A 284 -29.11 -5.89 -8.55
N TRP A 285 -30.30 -6.09 -9.12
CA TRP A 285 -30.77 -5.36 -10.28
C TRP A 285 -30.87 -3.86 -10.04
N ARG A 286 -31.42 -3.44 -8.89
CA ARG A 286 -31.50 -2.03 -8.54
C ARG A 286 -30.10 -1.37 -8.51
N TRP A 287 -29.13 -2.05 -7.90
CA TRP A 287 -27.76 -1.53 -7.84
C TRP A 287 -27.16 -1.37 -9.23
N PHE A 288 -27.30 -2.39 -10.08
CA PHE A 288 -26.79 -2.32 -11.45
C PHE A 288 -27.42 -1.20 -12.28
N LEU A 289 -28.70 -0.92 -12.11
CA LEU A 289 -29.42 0.11 -12.87
C LEU A 289 -29.18 1.52 -12.33
N CYS A 290 -29.07 1.69 -11.01
CA CYS A 290 -29.11 3.01 -10.39
C CYS A 290 -27.81 3.43 -9.70
N GLU A 291 -27.01 2.48 -9.22
CA GLU A 291 -25.89 2.77 -8.30
C GLU A 291 -24.51 2.40 -8.89
N SER A 292 -24.44 1.63 -9.98
CA SER A 292 -23.20 1.02 -10.50
C SER A 292 -22.36 1.91 -11.42
N GLY A 293 -22.76 3.16 -11.66
CA GLY A 293 -22.11 4.04 -12.65
C GLY A 293 -20.60 4.21 -12.42
N ARG A 294 -20.18 4.47 -11.19
CA ARG A 294 -18.76 4.59 -10.83
C ARG A 294 -18.00 3.26 -10.95
N TYR A 295 -18.62 2.17 -10.55
CA TYR A 295 -18.04 0.83 -10.70
C TYR A 295 -17.74 0.54 -12.18
N TRP A 296 -18.71 0.75 -13.07
CA TRP A 296 -18.52 0.56 -14.50
C TRP A 296 -17.48 1.50 -15.08
N HIS A 297 -17.46 2.76 -14.64
CA HIS A 297 -16.42 3.69 -15.05
C HIS A 297 -15.02 3.16 -14.67
N THR A 298 -14.83 2.69 -13.43
CA THR A 298 -13.54 2.16 -12.97
C THR A 298 -13.16 0.84 -13.65
N VAL A 299 -14.12 0.04 -14.11
CA VAL A 299 -13.84 -1.19 -14.88
C VAL A 299 -13.50 -0.87 -16.34
N LEU A 300 -14.38 -0.15 -17.02
CA LEU A 300 -14.29 0.04 -18.48
C LEU A 300 -13.22 1.06 -18.87
N ARG A 301 -13.05 2.12 -18.09
CA ARG A 301 -12.08 3.19 -18.31
C ARG A 301 -10.77 3.00 -17.58
N ASN A 302 -10.57 1.87 -16.89
CA ASN A 302 -9.34 1.60 -16.14
C ASN A 302 -8.10 1.74 -17.04
N PRO A 303 -7.18 2.68 -16.74
CA PRO A 303 -6.02 2.92 -17.61
C PRO A 303 -4.94 1.83 -17.47
N PHE A 304 -4.98 1.03 -16.39
CA PHE A 304 -3.96 0.03 -16.05
C PHE A 304 -4.33 -1.37 -16.54
N TRP A 305 -5.53 -1.58 -17.09
CA TRP A 305 -6.02 -2.89 -17.46
C TRP A 305 -6.01 -3.13 -18.97
N ARG A 306 -5.53 -4.30 -19.35
CA ARG A 306 -5.68 -4.80 -20.71
C ARG A 306 -7.17 -5.04 -21.03
N PRO A 307 -7.60 -4.90 -22.30
CA PRO A 307 -9.00 -5.10 -22.70
C PRO A 307 -9.59 -6.43 -22.22
N ALA A 308 -8.84 -7.52 -22.33
CA ALA A 308 -9.28 -8.86 -21.89
C ALA A 308 -9.65 -8.89 -20.40
N LYS A 309 -8.89 -8.19 -19.53
CA LYS A 309 -9.20 -8.11 -18.10
C LYS A 309 -10.48 -7.30 -17.85
N LYS A 310 -10.70 -6.22 -18.61
CA LYS A 310 -11.94 -5.42 -18.52
C LYS A 310 -13.16 -6.26 -18.86
N VAL A 311 -13.09 -7.00 -19.96
CA VAL A 311 -14.17 -7.90 -20.43
C VAL A 311 -14.43 -9.01 -19.40
N ALA A 312 -13.38 -9.64 -18.87
CA ALA A 312 -13.52 -10.71 -17.89
C ALA A 312 -14.20 -10.22 -16.59
N VAL A 313 -13.76 -9.06 -16.05
CA VAL A 313 -14.36 -8.48 -14.84
C VAL A 313 -15.80 -8.05 -15.13
N ALA A 314 -16.09 -7.45 -16.28
CA ALA A 314 -17.45 -7.07 -16.68
C ALA A 314 -18.38 -8.29 -16.78
N GLY A 315 -17.95 -9.36 -17.45
CA GLY A 315 -18.74 -10.59 -17.57
C GLY A 315 -19.02 -11.24 -16.21
N LEU A 316 -18.00 -11.32 -15.33
CA LEU A 316 -18.19 -11.83 -13.97
C LEU A 316 -19.14 -10.95 -13.14
N SER A 317 -19.09 -9.64 -13.31
CA SER A 317 -20.02 -8.72 -12.64
C SER A 317 -21.46 -8.92 -13.09
N LEU A 318 -21.67 -9.08 -14.39
CA LEU A 318 -23.01 -9.37 -14.94
C LEU A 318 -23.55 -10.74 -14.50
N ALA A 319 -22.68 -11.72 -14.22
CA ALA A 319 -23.11 -13.00 -13.64
C ALA A 319 -23.83 -12.85 -12.29
N CYS A 320 -23.63 -11.73 -11.59
CA CYS A 320 -24.36 -11.43 -10.35
C CYS A 320 -25.86 -11.14 -10.57
N LEU A 321 -26.28 -10.87 -11.80
CA LEU A 321 -27.68 -10.65 -12.17
C LEU A 321 -28.46 -11.96 -12.41
N LEU A 322 -27.77 -13.09 -12.44
CA LEU A 322 -28.41 -14.41 -12.55
C LEU A 322 -29.22 -14.73 -11.29
N PRO A 323 -30.35 -15.46 -11.43
CA PRO A 323 -31.21 -15.81 -10.29
C PRO A 323 -30.52 -16.64 -9.21
N SER A 324 -29.49 -17.42 -9.59
CA SER A 324 -28.73 -18.26 -8.66
C SER A 324 -27.90 -17.44 -7.68
N SER A 325 -28.30 -17.46 -6.40
CA SER A 325 -27.52 -16.83 -5.31
C SER A 325 -26.12 -17.43 -5.16
N THR A 326 -25.97 -18.73 -5.37
CA THR A 326 -24.68 -19.43 -5.28
C THR A 326 -23.71 -18.96 -6.36
N LEU A 327 -24.16 -18.83 -7.62
CA LEU A 327 -23.31 -18.34 -8.71
C LEU A 327 -22.95 -16.86 -8.51
N SER A 328 -23.91 -16.06 -8.10
CA SER A 328 -23.69 -14.66 -7.79
C SER A 328 -22.64 -14.49 -6.68
N ASN A 329 -22.80 -15.14 -5.55
CA ASN A 329 -21.84 -15.06 -4.45
C ASN A 329 -20.45 -15.57 -4.82
N ARG A 330 -20.36 -16.63 -5.65
CA ARG A 330 -19.07 -17.10 -6.19
C ARG A 330 -18.41 -16.05 -7.08
N ALA A 331 -19.18 -15.39 -7.97
CA ALA A 331 -18.67 -14.33 -8.83
C ALA A 331 -18.18 -13.13 -7.99
N ILE A 332 -18.97 -12.70 -7.00
CA ILE A 332 -18.58 -11.61 -6.09
C ILE A 332 -17.28 -11.96 -5.34
N ARG A 333 -17.19 -13.16 -4.76
CA ARG A 333 -15.97 -13.64 -4.09
C ARG A 333 -14.78 -13.68 -5.04
N TYR A 334 -14.94 -14.14 -6.25
CA TYR A 334 -13.86 -14.20 -7.25
C TYR A 334 -13.37 -12.80 -7.64
N ILE A 335 -14.28 -11.83 -7.78
CA ILE A 335 -13.93 -10.43 -8.07
C ILE A 335 -13.26 -9.78 -6.86
N SER A 336 -13.84 -9.93 -5.67
CA SER A 336 -13.43 -9.21 -4.46
C SER A 336 -12.20 -9.82 -3.77
N ASN A 337 -12.06 -11.14 -3.79
CA ASN A 337 -11.01 -11.85 -3.06
C ASN A 337 -9.96 -12.45 -4.01
N PRO A 338 -8.71 -11.91 -4.02
CA PRO A 338 -7.62 -12.48 -4.81
C PRO A 338 -7.31 -13.94 -4.49
N LEU A 339 -7.50 -14.37 -3.23
CA LEU A 339 -7.26 -15.76 -2.80
C LEU A 339 -8.26 -16.74 -3.41
N ALA A 340 -9.47 -16.29 -3.75
CA ALA A 340 -10.44 -17.11 -4.45
C ALA A 340 -9.99 -17.50 -5.87
N ARG A 341 -8.93 -16.86 -6.38
CA ARG A 341 -8.35 -17.09 -7.71
C ARG A 341 -7.20 -18.09 -7.70
N VAL A 342 -6.61 -18.34 -6.54
CA VAL A 342 -5.53 -19.32 -6.41
C VAL A 342 -6.13 -20.71 -6.58
N ARG A 343 -5.85 -21.37 -7.71
CA ARG A 343 -6.14 -22.79 -7.89
C ARG A 343 -5.37 -23.54 -6.81
N LYS A 344 -6.06 -24.33 -5.99
CA LYS A 344 -5.40 -25.38 -5.20
C LYS A 344 -4.57 -26.21 -6.18
N SER A 345 -3.26 -26.12 -6.11
CA SER A 345 -2.38 -27.06 -6.80
C SER A 345 -2.75 -28.43 -6.28
N SER A 346 -3.37 -29.22 -7.13
CA SER A 346 -3.81 -30.57 -6.87
C SER A 346 -2.63 -31.40 -6.39
N GLY A 347 -2.73 -31.88 -5.15
CA GLY A 347 -2.26 -33.16 -4.70
C GLY A 347 -0.84 -33.59 -5.09
N GLN A 348 0.15 -33.25 -4.26
CA GLN A 348 1.21 -34.22 -4.03
C GLN A 348 0.59 -35.41 -3.29
N ARG A 349 0.30 -36.47 -4.04
CA ARG A 349 0.09 -37.81 -3.47
C ARG A 349 1.41 -38.16 -2.77
N VAL A 350 1.39 -38.15 -1.45
CA VAL A 350 2.39 -38.85 -0.66
C VAL A 350 2.27 -40.31 -0.99
N GLY A 351 3.16 -40.79 -1.85
CA GLY A 351 3.33 -42.20 -2.08
C GLY A 351 3.97 -42.84 -0.85
N THR A 352 3.18 -43.59 -0.14
CA THR A 352 3.69 -44.61 0.80
C THR A 352 4.55 -45.63 0.04
N ARG A 353 5.83 -45.68 0.38
CA ARG A 353 6.64 -46.89 0.36
C ARG A 353 7.54 -46.89 1.58
#